data_087bb60892a6e041db27601f2c884406
#
_entry.id   087bb60892a6e041db27601f2c884406
#
_cell.length_a   1.000
_cell.length_b   1.000
_cell.length_c   1.000
_cell.angle_alpha   90.00
_cell.angle_beta   90.00
_cell.angle_gamma   90.00
#
_symmetry.space_group_name_H-M   'P 1'
#
loop_
_entity.id
_entity.type
_entity.pdbx_description
1 polymer ?
#
loop_
_entity_poly.entity_id
_entity_poly.type
_entity_poly.pdbx_seq_one_letter_code
_entity_poly.pdbx_strand_id
1 'polypeptide(L)'
;FVKAGNPDADQSELLARTMLGHAMLLTLRGIPTVYYGDEQGFISDGNDQQAREDMFASRVADYNDNDLLGTQATTADANYAADHPLYRMIARLSALRTGTPALRRGLTQIGTFDREPGLLSLIRRDPESGQTVLLVFNTSGQAITRNVEIDMKETTLKTLDGTCPAQPTAPGSARFTLPPFGWAVCELGRN
;
A
#
# COMPACT_ATOMS: atom_id res chain seq x y z
N PHE A 1 3.03 5.55 -15.20
CA PHE A 1 4.25 5.46 -14.36
C PHE A 1 4.63 4.02 -14.03
N VAL A 2 3.70 3.21 -13.47
CA VAL A 2 4.04 1.84 -13.03
C VAL A 2 4.50 0.96 -14.20
N LYS A 3 3.79 0.96 -15.33
CA LYS A 3 4.14 0.20 -16.53
C LYS A 3 5.43 0.71 -17.17
N ALA A 4 5.57 2.01 -17.36
CA ALA A 4 6.75 2.63 -17.96
C ALA A 4 8.04 2.41 -17.14
N GLY A 5 7.93 2.41 -15.81
CA GLY A 5 9.07 2.14 -14.91
C GLY A 5 9.39 0.65 -14.74
N ASN A 6 8.52 -0.26 -15.22
CA ASN A 6 8.65 -1.70 -15.08
C ASN A 6 8.19 -2.42 -16.37
N PRO A 7 8.90 -2.23 -17.50
CA PRO A 7 8.45 -2.70 -18.80
C PRO A 7 8.36 -4.22 -18.92
N ASP A 8 9.12 -4.96 -18.12
CA ASP A 8 9.17 -6.43 -18.13
C ASP A 8 8.21 -7.07 -17.10
N ALA A 9 7.52 -6.26 -16.29
CA ALA A 9 6.59 -6.75 -15.28
C ALA A 9 5.27 -7.20 -15.91
N ASP A 10 4.76 -8.35 -15.46
CA ASP A 10 3.44 -8.81 -15.87
C ASP A 10 2.32 -8.04 -15.13
N GLN A 11 1.06 -8.29 -15.54
CA GLN A 11 -0.12 -7.64 -14.97
C GLN A 11 -0.25 -7.86 -13.45
N SER A 12 0.14 -9.03 -12.94
CA SER A 12 0.04 -9.35 -11.51
C SER A 12 1.08 -8.58 -10.70
N GLU A 13 2.28 -8.43 -11.21
CA GLU A 13 3.34 -7.64 -10.58
C GLU A 13 3.00 -6.15 -10.62
N LEU A 14 2.51 -5.63 -11.76
CA LEU A 14 2.08 -4.24 -11.88
C LEU A 14 0.96 -3.91 -10.88
N LEU A 15 -0.02 -4.81 -10.73
CA LEU A 15 -1.08 -4.67 -9.74
C LEU A 15 -0.51 -4.66 -8.32
N ALA A 16 0.39 -5.59 -7.98
CA ALA A 16 0.99 -5.66 -6.65
C ALA A 16 1.80 -4.39 -6.31
N ARG A 17 2.56 -3.86 -7.26
CA ARG A 17 3.30 -2.59 -7.13
C ARG A 17 2.34 -1.41 -6.91
N THR A 18 1.25 -1.35 -7.67
CA THR A 18 0.22 -0.31 -7.55
C THR A 18 -0.47 -0.39 -6.19
N MET A 19 -0.81 -1.59 -5.73
CA MET A 19 -1.37 -1.81 -4.39
C MET A 19 -0.41 -1.37 -3.28
N LEU A 20 0.89 -1.72 -3.38
CA LEU A 20 1.89 -1.24 -2.42
C LEU A 20 1.98 0.29 -2.40
N GLY A 21 2.00 0.93 -3.57
CA GLY A 21 2.01 2.39 -3.69
C GLY A 21 0.82 3.04 -2.96
N HIS A 22 -0.39 2.53 -3.15
CA HIS A 22 -1.58 3.01 -2.45
C HIS A 22 -1.58 2.67 -0.95
N ALA A 23 -1.03 1.52 -0.55
CA ALA A 23 -0.84 1.19 0.85
C ALA A 23 0.09 2.21 1.54
N MET A 24 1.20 2.55 0.89
CA MET A 24 2.10 3.61 1.37
C MET A 24 1.40 4.98 1.39
N LEU A 25 0.71 5.38 0.32
CA LEU A 25 -0.04 6.63 0.24
C LEU A 25 -1.03 6.80 1.40
N LEU A 26 -1.76 5.75 1.74
CA LEU A 26 -2.82 5.79 2.74
C LEU A 26 -2.31 5.61 4.18
N THR A 27 -1.10 5.10 4.40
CA THR A 27 -0.56 4.85 5.75
C THR A 27 0.57 5.79 6.16
N LEU A 28 1.31 6.35 5.20
CA LEU A 28 2.36 7.32 5.48
C LEU A 28 1.80 8.68 5.91
N ARG A 29 2.70 9.58 6.37
CA ARG A 29 2.32 10.95 6.73
C ARG A 29 1.92 11.75 5.49
N GLY A 30 1.01 12.68 5.66
CA GLY A 30 0.54 13.58 4.59
C GLY A 30 -0.96 13.48 4.40
N ILE A 31 -1.45 14.18 3.39
CA ILE A 31 -2.84 14.14 2.94
C ILE A 31 -2.87 13.22 1.73
N PRO A 32 -3.45 12.02 1.83
CA PRO A 32 -3.51 11.12 0.70
C PRO A 32 -4.45 11.68 -0.38
N THR A 33 -3.99 11.66 -1.62
CA THR A 33 -4.80 12.02 -2.78
C THR A 33 -4.84 10.83 -3.71
N VAL A 34 -6.02 10.28 -3.94
CA VAL A 34 -6.29 9.23 -4.93
C VAL A 34 -6.85 9.92 -6.17
N TYR A 35 -6.25 9.67 -7.31
CA TYR A 35 -6.76 10.19 -8.58
C TYR A 35 -7.86 9.28 -9.10
N TYR A 36 -8.86 9.83 -9.79
CA TYR A 36 -9.95 9.02 -10.34
C TYR A 36 -9.41 7.98 -11.33
N GLY A 37 -9.93 6.77 -11.28
CA GLY A 37 -9.47 5.65 -12.09
C GLY A 37 -8.40 4.78 -11.39
N ASP A 38 -7.64 5.32 -10.41
CA ASP A 38 -6.71 4.51 -9.63
C ASP A 38 -7.39 3.29 -9.01
N GLU A 39 -8.61 3.49 -8.49
CA GLU A 39 -9.42 2.44 -7.87
C GLU A 39 -9.95 1.39 -8.86
N GLN A 40 -9.85 1.68 -10.16
CA GLN A 40 -10.25 0.77 -11.24
C GLN A 40 -9.06 0.28 -12.06
N GLY A 41 -7.82 0.61 -11.64
CA GLY A 41 -6.61 0.09 -12.27
C GLY A 41 -6.21 0.77 -13.58
N PHE A 42 -6.61 2.01 -13.79
CA PHE A 42 -6.23 2.80 -14.97
C PHE A 42 -4.70 3.03 -14.97
N ILE A 43 -4.03 2.70 -16.05
CA ILE A 43 -2.57 2.78 -16.18
C ILE A 43 -2.11 3.40 -17.49
N SER A 44 -2.93 4.04 -18.23
CA SER A 44 -2.60 4.64 -19.54
C SER A 44 -1.13 4.49 -19.99
N ASP A 45 -0.87 4.31 -21.23
CA ASP A 45 0.46 4.23 -21.82
C ASP A 45 0.98 5.58 -22.37
N GLY A 46 0.15 6.60 -22.32
CA GLY A 46 0.44 7.92 -22.85
C GLY A 46 1.07 8.89 -21.86
N ASN A 47 1.12 10.14 -22.27
CA ASN A 47 1.59 11.26 -21.45
C ASN A 47 0.49 11.74 -20.46
N ASP A 48 0.77 12.83 -19.76
CA ASP A 48 -0.17 13.46 -18.79
C ASP A 48 -1.59 13.70 -19.34
N GLN A 49 -1.73 14.07 -20.60
CA GLN A 49 -3.06 14.33 -21.19
C GLN A 49 -3.78 13.04 -21.54
N GLN A 50 -3.09 12.06 -22.10
CA GLN A 50 -3.63 10.76 -22.45
C GLN A 50 -3.95 9.92 -21.21
N ALA A 51 -3.29 10.17 -20.07
CA ALA A 51 -3.58 9.52 -18.81
C ALA A 51 -4.92 9.98 -18.15
N ARG A 52 -5.65 10.91 -18.76
CA ARG A 52 -6.93 11.41 -18.26
C ARG A 52 -8.10 10.68 -18.92
N GLU A 53 -8.05 9.36 -18.85
CA GLU A 53 -9.03 8.47 -19.45
C GLU A 53 -10.40 8.55 -18.76
N ASP A 54 -11.46 8.27 -19.52
CA ASP A 54 -12.83 8.29 -19.02
C ASP A 54 -13.12 7.04 -18.19
N MET A 55 -13.78 7.17 -17.04
CA MET A 55 -14.30 6.02 -16.27
C MET A 55 -15.62 5.47 -16.82
N PHE A 56 -16.38 6.26 -17.54
CA PHE A 56 -17.53 5.79 -18.35
C PHE A 56 -17.03 5.26 -19.68
N ALA A 57 -17.86 4.48 -20.39
CA ALA A 57 -17.49 3.90 -21.69
C ALA A 57 -16.96 4.97 -22.65
N SER A 58 -15.65 4.92 -22.92
CA SER A 58 -14.98 5.92 -23.74
C SER A 58 -15.28 5.72 -25.22
N ARG A 59 -15.38 6.83 -25.97
CA ARG A 59 -15.46 6.85 -27.44
C ARG A 59 -14.13 7.25 -28.08
N VAL A 60 -13.09 7.42 -27.28
CA VAL A 60 -11.75 7.79 -27.71
C VAL A 60 -10.98 6.51 -28.03
N ALA A 61 -10.68 6.30 -29.30
CA ALA A 61 -10.05 5.04 -29.76
C ALA A 61 -8.68 4.81 -29.08
N ASP A 62 -7.91 5.88 -28.89
CA ASP A 62 -6.58 5.81 -28.25
C ASP A 62 -6.63 5.38 -26.77
N TYR A 63 -7.81 5.44 -26.12
CA TYR A 63 -7.98 4.97 -24.75
C TYR A 63 -8.40 3.49 -24.72
N ASN A 64 -9.16 3.05 -25.72
CA ASN A 64 -9.85 1.76 -25.70
C ASN A 64 -8.95 0.54 -25.91
N ASP A 65 -7.69 0.73 -26.24
CA ASP A 65 -6.66 -0.33 -26.32
C ASP A 65 -5.86 -0.49 -25.02
N ASN A 66 -6.10 0.35 -24.01
CA ASN A 66 -5.43 0.23 -22.72
C ASN A 66 -6.04 -0.85 -21.83
N ASP A 67 -5.18 -1.76 -21.36
CA ASP A 67 -5.55 -2.74 -20.34
C ASP A 67 -5.61 -2.07 -18.96
N LEU A 68 -6.63 -2.43 -18.20
CA LEU A 68 -6.74 -2.02 -16.79
C LEU A 68 -6.12 -3.08 -15.88
N LEU A 69 -5.46 -2.67 -14.78
CA LEU A 69 -4.89 -3.61 -13.83
C LEU A 69 -5.98 -4.28 -12.98
N GLY A 70 -5.84 -5.59 -12.78
CA GLY A 70 -6.71 -6.36 -11.89
C GLY A 70 -8.11 -6.67 -12.44
N THR A 71 -8.33 -6.43 -13.71
CA THR A 71 -9.59 -6.74 -14.42
C THR A 71 -9.31 -7.16 -15.86
N GLN A 72 -10.33 -7.68 -16.55
CA GLN A 72 -10.33 -7.93 -18.00
C GLN A 72 -11.05 -6.81 -18.79
N ALA A 73 -11.55 -5.79 -18.07
CA ALA A 73 -12.22 -4.65 -18.70
C ALA A 73 -11.19 -3.72 -19.38
N THR A 74 -11.68 -2.92 -20.30
CA THR A 74 -10.95 -1.84 -20.97
C THR A 74 -11.68 -0.52 -20.77
N THR A 75 -11.12 0.59 -21.21
CA THR A 75 -11.79 1.89 -21.18
C THR A 75 -12.98 2.00 -22.14
N ALA A 76 -13.18 1.02 -23.03
CA ALA A 76 -14.40 0.91 -23.84
C ALA A 76 -15.65 0.58 -22.99
N ASP A 77 -15.44 0.08 -21.78
CA ASP A 77 -16.49 -0.24 -20.82
C ASP A 77 -16.63 0.86 -19.76
N ALA A 78 -17.75 0.83 -19.02
CA ALA A 78 -17.91 1.68 -17.85
C ALA A 78 -17.24 1.02 -16.63
N ASN A 79 -16.27 1.67 -16.02
CA ASN A 79 -15.40 1.14 -14.98
C ASN A 79 -15.75 1.70 -13.60
N TYR A 80 -16.75 1.10 -12.94
CA TYR A 80 -17.23 1.46 -11.60
C TYR A 80 -17.41 0.22 -10.71
N ALA A 81 -16.53 -0.77 -10.85
CA ALA A 81 -16.64 -2.04 -10.16
C ALA A 81 -16.23 -1.92 -8.68
N ALA A 82 -17.20 -1.97 -7.76
CA ALA A 82 -16.95 -1.92 -6.32
C ALA A 82 -16.23 -3.17 -5.78
N ASP A 83 -16.16 -4.24 -6.56
CA ASP A 83 -15.42 -5.46 -6.27
C ASP A 83 -13.99 -5.48 -6.83
N HIS A 84 -13.59 -4.44 -7.54
CA HIS A 84 -12.22 -4.31 -8.03
C HIS A 84 -11.21 -4.37 -6.88
N PRO A 85 -10.07 -5.10 -7.00
CA PRO A 85 -9.11 -5.30 -5.90
C PRO A 85 -8.54 -3.98 -5.36
N LEU A 86 -8.23 -3.02 -6.24
CA LEU A 86 -7.76 -1.68 -5.83
C LEU A 86 -8.85 -0.89 -5.10
N TYR A 87 -10.10 -0.89 -5.62
CA TYR A 87 -11.21 -0.23 -4.94
C TYR A 87 -11.39 -0.74 -3.50
N ARG A 88 -11.47 -2.06 -3.34
CA ARG A 88 -11.63 -2.69 -2.01
C ARG A 88 -10.47 -2.36 -1.07
N MET A 89 -9.25 -2.38 -1.58
CA MET A 89 -8.07 -2.06 -0.79
C MET A 89 -8.04 -0.59 -0.38
N ILE A 90 -8.29 0.34 -1.31
CA ILE A 90 -8.33 1.78 -1.03
C ILE A 90 -9.43 2.09 -0.02
N ALA A 91 -10.64 1.52 -0.19
CA ALA A 91 -11.74 1.70 0.75
C ALA A 91 -11.38 1.19 2.16
N ARG A 92 -10.79 -0.02 2.27
CA ARG A 92 -10.36 -0.61 3.54
C ARG A 92 -9.28 0.23 4.23
N LEU A 93 -8.23 0.62 3.51
CA LEU A 93 -7.13 1.41 4.10
C LEU A 93 -7.55 2.85 4.42
N SER A 94 -8.47 3.43 3.67
CA SER A 94 -9.07 4.74 3.98
C SER A 94 -9.87 4.68 5.28
N ALA A 95 -10.69 3.63 5.46
CA ALA A 95 -11.41 3.40 6.70
C ALA A 95 -10.45 3.17 7.88
N LEU A 96 -9.40 2.37 7.68
CA LEU A 96 -8.36 2.14 8.68
C LEU A 96 -7.70 3.46 9.09
N ARG A 97 -7.26 4.27 8.11
CA ARG A 97 -6.66 5.58 8.37
C ARG A 97 -7.59 6.48 9.16
N THR A 98 -8.87 6.52 8.79
CA THR A 98 -9.88 7.34 9.47
C THR A 98 -10.06 6.93 10.93
N GLY A 99 -10.04 5.62 11.21
CA GLY A 99 -10.18 5.06 12.57
C GLY A 99 -8.89 5.06 13.40
N THR A 100 -7.72 5.37 12.80
CA THR A 100 -6.41 5.23 13.46
C THR A 100 -5.72 6.59 13.61
N PRO A 101 -5.78 7.23 14.78
CA PRO A 101 -5.15 8.54 15.02
C PRO A 101 -3.67 8.60 14.63
N ALA A 102 -2.89 7.55 14.94
CA ALA A 102 -1.48 7.46 14.59
C ALA A 102 -1.23 7.56 13.08
N LEU A 103 -2.11 7.02 12.23
CA LEU A 103 -1.99 7.13 10.77
C LEU A 103 -2.35 8.52 10.24
N ARG A 104 -3.25 9.25 10.93
CA ARG A 104 -3.68 10.59 10.50
C ARG A 104 -2.70 11.69 10.90
N ARG A 105 -2.31 11.72 12.17
CA ARG A 105 -1.58 12.85 12.78
C ARG A 105 -0.31 12.41 13.52
N GLY A 106 -0.01 11.11 13.56
CA GLY A 106 1.15 10.61 14.27
C GLY A 106 2.48 11.15 13.74
N LEU A 107 3.41 11.37 14.66
CA LEU A 107 4.80 11.61 14.32
C LEU A 107 5.39 10.37 13.66
N THR A 108 6.31 10.58 12.72
CA THR A 108 6.94 9.49 11.96
C THR A 108 8.37 9.33 12.39
N GLN A 109 8.74 8.10 12.70
CA GLN A 109 10.12 7.68 12.90
C GLN A 109 10.45 6.59 11.86
N ILE A 110 11.58 6.73 11.16
CA ILE A 110 12.10 5.68 10.29
C ILE A 110 12.68 4.58 11.18
N GLY A 111 12.29 3.35 10.91
CA GLY A 111 12.79 2.16 11.60
C GLY A 111 13.87 1.44 10.80
N THR A 112 13.80 0.11 10.73
CA THR A 112 14.71 -0.75 9.98
C THR A 112 14.43 -0.63 8.48
N PHE A 113 15.47 -0.52 7.66
CA PHE A 113 15.34 -0.50 6.21
C PHE A 113 16.56 -1.11 5.51
N ASP A 114 16.33 -1.66 4.31
CA ASP A 114 17.38 -2.11 3.40
C ASP A 114 17.80 -0.93 2.48
N ARG A 115 19.05 -0.90 2.03
CA ARG A 115 19.54 0.14 1.09
C ARG A 115 19.05 -0.10 -0.32
N GLU A 116 18.90 -1.36 -0.71
CA GLU A 116 18.32 -1.80 -1.96
C GLU A 116 16.82 -2.11 -1.77
N PRO A 117 16.03 -2.26 -2.86
CA PRO A 117 14.62 -2.66 -2.72
C PRO A 117 14.45 -3.90 -1.83
N GLY A 118 13.66 -3.78 -0.78
CA GLY A 118 13.48 -4.79 0.25
C GLY A 118 12.65 -4.25 1.40
N LEU A 119 13.16 -4.39 2.61
CA LEU A 119 12.46 -3.93 3.81
C LEU A 119 12.48 -2.40 3.93
N LEU A 120 11.32 -1.84 4.24
CA LEU A 120 11.17 -0.49 4.78
C LEU A 120 10.20 -0.55 5.96
N SER A 121 10.61 -0.09 7.13
CA SER A 121 9.72 0.05 8.27
C SER A 121 9.67 1.47 8.82
N LEU A 122 8.50 1.86 9.32
CA LEU A 122 8.28 3.15 9.96
C LEU A 122 7.39 2.97 11.19
N ILE A 123 7.61 3.80 12.20
CA ILE A 123 6.75 3.88 13.37
C ILE A 123 5.98 5.19 13.31
N ARG A 124 4.66 5.10 13.47
CA ARG A 124 3.74 6.22 13.59
C ARG A 124 3.23 6.28 15.02
N ARG A 125 3.49 7.38 15.72
CA ARG A 125 3.05 7.57 17.11
C ARG A 125 2.19 8.81 17.23
N ASP A 126 0.95 8.62 17.67
CA ASP A 126 0.06 9.74 18.02
C ASP A 126 0.43 10.30 19.40
N PRO A 127 0.86 11.58 19.49
CA PRO A 127 1.28 12.16 20.75
C PRO A 127 0.13 12.38 21.75
N GLU A 128 -1.11 12.47 21.28
CA GLU A 128 -2.27 12.71 22.13
C GLU A 128 -2.80 11.42 22.76
N SER A 129 -3.02 10.37 21.96
CA SER A 129 -3.54 9.09 22.45
C SER A 129 -2.46 8.11 22.89
N GLY A 130 -1.19 8.35 22.50
CA GLY A 130 -0.09 7.42 22.69
C GLY A 130 -0.14 6.22 21.75
N GLN A 131 -1.16 6.11 20.88
CA GLN A 131 -1.27 5.01 19.92
C GLN A 131 -0.01 4.92 19.06
N THR A 132 0.54 3.73 18.94
CA THR A 132 1.74 3.46 18.15
C THR A 132 1.44 2.42 17.09
N VAL A 133 1.72 2.74 15.84
CA VAL A 133 1.53 1.85 14.68
C VAL A 133 2.86 1.64 13.98
N LEU A 134 3.21 0.38 13.78
CA LEU A 134 4.34 -0.06 12.97
C LEU A 134 3.84 -0.34 11.55
N LEU A 135 4.50 0.29 10.58
CA LEU A 135 4.33 0.05 9.15
C LEU A 135 5.53 -0.74 8.65
N VAL A 136 5.29 -1.82 7.94
CA VAL A 136 6.35 -2.66 7.36
C VAL A 136 6.01 -2.92 5.90
N PHE A 137 6.91 -2.59 5.00
CA PHE A 137 6.76 -2.74 3.56
C PHE A 137 7.89 -3.59 2.98
N ASN A 138 7.55 -4.45 2.05
CA ASN A 138 8.50 -5.09 1.15
C ASN A 138 8.44 -4.39 -0.21
N THR A 139 9.46 -3.63 -0.56
CA THR A 139 9.54 -2.89 -1.82
C THR A 139 10.18 -3.69 -2.96
N SER A 140 10.48 -4.98 -2.72
CA SER A 140 11.10 -5.86 -3.71
C SER A 140 10.12 -6.85 -4.34
N GLY A 141 10.46 -7.36 -5.51
CA GLY A 141 9.77 -8.45 -6.19
C GLY A 141 10.07 -9.85 -5.63
N GLN A 142 10.71 -9.95 -4.47
CA GLN A 142 11.02 -11.20 -3.78
C GLN A 142 10.35 -11.25 -2.41
N ALA A 143 9.95 -12.43 -1.95
CA ALA A 143 9.50 -12.60 -0.59
C ALA A 143 10.69 -12.36 0.38
N ILE A 144 10.44 -11.64 1.46
CA ILE A 144 11.47 -11.36 2.47
C ILE A 144 11.06 -11.89 3.84
N THR A 145 12.07 -12.29 4.61
CA THR A 145 11.92 -12.52 6.05
C THR A 145 12.99 -11.69 6.75
N ARG A 146 12.56 -10.73 7.58
CA ARG A 146 13.44 -9.76 8.25
C ARG A 146 13.01 -9.51 9.68
N ASN A 147 13.98 -9.17 10.51
CA ASN A 147 13.72 -8.63 11.83
C ASN A 147 13.56 -7.09 11.72
N VAL A 148 12.57 -6.57 12.40
CA VAL A 148 12.26 -5.13 12.48
C VAL A 148 12.45 -4.69 13.92
N GLU A 149 13.17 -3.59 14.12
CA GLU A 149 13.36 -2.98 15.44
C GLU A 149 12.07 -2.31 15.92
N ILE A 150 11.73 -2.57 17.18
CA ILE A 150 10.62 -1.94 17.91
C ILE A 150 11.13 -1.50 19.29
N ASP A 151 10.36 -0.69 20.03
CA ASP A 151 10.72 -0.37 21.43
C ASP A 151 10.68 -1.65 22.27
N MET A 152 11.71 -1.86 23.12
CA MET A 152 11.80 -3.02 24.02
C MET A 152 10.60 -3.15 24.99
N LYS A 153 9.85 -2.06 25.19
CA LYS A 153 8.64 -2.04 26.03
C LYS A 153 7.39 -2.55 25.30
N GLU A 154 7.45 -2.68 23.97
CA GLU A 154 6.33 -3.19 23.19
C GLU A 154 6.33 -4.72 23.25
N THR A 155 5.25 -5.31 23.72
CA THR A 155 5.14 -6.75 24.00
C THR A 155 4.10 -7.45 23.14
N THR A 156 3.28 -6.71 22.45
CA THR A 156 2.23 -7.23 21.57
C THR A 156 2.16 -6.49 20.25
N LEU A 157 1.76 -7.22 19.19
CA LEU A 157 1.47 -6.63 17.88
C LEU A 157 0.07 -7.07 17.45
N LYS A 158 -0.85 -6.12 17.34
CA LYS A 158 -2.19 -6.37 16.82
C LYS A 158 -2.22 -6.04 15.32
N THR A 159 -2.62 -6.99 14.50
CA THR A 159 -2.81 -6.78 13.06
C THR A 159 -3.95 -5.78 12.82
N LEU A 160 -3.64 -4.70 12.10
CA LEU A 160 -4.61 -3.75 11.58
C LEU A 160 -4.86 -3.99 10.09
N ASP A 161 -3.81 -4.29 9.32
CA ASP A 161 -3.88 -4.71 7.92
C ASP A 161 -2.66 -5.56 7.54
N GLY A 162 -2.80 -6.46 6.57
CA GLY A 162 -1.75 -7.42 6.23
C GLY A 162 -1.57 -8.49 7.31
N THR A 163 -0.32 -8.91 7.56
CA THR A 163 -0.03 -9.97 8.55
C THR A 163 1.06 -9.51 9.52
N CYS A 164 0.71 -9.40 10.78
CA CYS A 164 1.64 -9.07 11.85
C CYS A 164 1.94 -10.31 12.72
N PRO A 165 3.17 -10.49 13.22
CA PRO A 165 3.43 -11.47 14.26
C PRO A 165 2.65 -11.08 15.53
N ALA A 166 2.10 -12.07 16.25
CA ALA A 166 1.33 -11.79 17.45
C ALA A 166 2.18 -11.22 18.60
N GLN A 167 3.47 -11.57 18.61
CA GLN A 167 4.42 -11.17 19.66
C GLN A 167 5.80 -10.84 19.05
N PRO A 168 6.59 -9.99 19.72
CA PRO A 168 8.00 -9.82 19.39
C PRO A 168 8.76 -11.16 19.43
N THR A 169 9.75 -11.31 18.57
CA THR A 169 10.63 -12.48 18.52
C THR A 169 11.66 -12.44 19.66
N ALA A 170 12.03 -11.24 20.08
CA ALA A 170 12.89 -10.93 21.20
C ALA A 170 12.58 -9.50 21.69
N PRO A 171 12.98 -9.10 22.91
CA PRO A 171 12.85 -7.72 23.35
C PRO A 171 13.43 -6.75 22.32
N GLY A 172 12.63 -5.80 21.85
CA GLY A 172 13.04 -4.83 20.84
C GLY A 172 13.06 -5.32 19.40
N SER A 173 12.58 -6.54 19.10
CA SER A 173 12.65 -7.11 17.75
C SER A 173 11.43 -7.95 17.39
N ALA A 174 10.84 -7.69 16.23
CA ALA A 174 9.73 -8.49 15.68
C ALA A 174 10.10 -9.01 14.28
N ARG A 175 9.80 -10.28 14.01
CA ARG A 175 10.14 -10.93 12.74
C ARG A 175 8.94 -10.91 11.80
N PHE A 176 9.15 -10.33 10.62
CA PHE A 176 8.15 -10.25 9.56
C PHE A 176 8.53 -11.12 8.36
N THR A 177 7.53 -11.81 7.80
CA THR A 177 7.62 -12.46 6.50
C THR A 177 6.59 -11.80 5.59
N LEU A 178 7.05 -11.16 4.53
CA LEU A 178 6.21 -10.46 3.59
C LEU A 178 6.40 -11.02 2.18
N PRO A 179 5.30 -11.21 1.42
CA PRO A 179 5.38 -11.57 0.01
C PRO A 179 5.99 -10.42 -0.81
N PRO A 180 6.29 -10.64 -2.11
CA PRO A 180 6.66 -9.57 -3.03
C PRO A 180 5.66 -8.42 -2.95
N PHE A 181 6.16 -7.18 -2.83
CA PHE A 181 5.35 -5.96 -2.71
C PHE A 181 4.29 -5.98 -1.60
N GLY A 182 4.48 -6.86 -0.60
CA GLY A 182 3.58 -6.99 0.54
C GLY A 182 3.83 -5.96 1.62
N TRP A 183 2.83 -5.78 2.51
CA TRP A 183 2.94 -4.89 3.66
C TRP A 183 2.24 -5.43 4.88
N ALA A 184 2.54 -4.83 6.03
CA ALA A 184 1.85 -5.05 7.28
C ALA A 184 1.66 -3.71 8.03
N VAL A 185 0.50 -3.55 8.65
CA VAL A 185 0.16 -2.43 9.53
C VAL A 185 -0.20 -3.02 10.88
N CYS A 186 0.62 -2.77 11.89
CA CYS A 186 0.51 -3.39 13.22
C CYS A 186 0.39 -2.32 14.30
N GLU A 187 -0.61 -2.42 15.16
CA GLU A 187 -0.65 -1.63 16.38
C GLU A 187 0.25 -2.25 17.44
N LEU A 188 1.17 -1.47 17.98
CA LEU A 188 2.08 -1.89 19.04
C LEU A 188 1.43 -1.66 20.40
N GLY A 189 1.53 -2.64 21.28
CA GLY A 189 0.95 -2.60 22.63
C GLY A 189 1.95 -2.99 23.72
N ARG A 190 1.66 -2.50 24.92
CA ARG A 190 2.39 -2.80 26.16
C ARG A 190 1.45 -3.55 27.10
N ASN A 191 1.93 -4.62 27.68
CA ASN A 191 1.25 -5.32 28.77
C ASN A 191 1.56 -4.65 30.12
#